data_70ba2ad700b339cb96963a26fec27341
#
_entry.id   70ba2ad700b339cb96963a26fec27341
#
_cell.length_a   1.000
_cell.length_b   1.000
_cell.length_c   1.000
_cell.angle_alpha   90.00
_cell.angle_beta   90.00
_cell.angle_gamma   90.00
#
_symmetry.space_group_name_H-M   'P 1'
#
loop_
_entity.id
_entity.type
_entity.pdbx_description
1 polymer ?
#
loop_
_entity_poly.entity_id
_entity_poly.type
_entity_poly.pdbx_seq_one_letter_code
_entity_poly.pdbx_strand_id
1 'polypeptide(L)'
;MVRFYTGYMSPSDYGTADLITQTANLLFPVISLGITDGVFRFALDNERGRRSIFTAGFIVITLGALMFIPIVPLLGIVKEFRGHIWLIVIYTISSCYHSLCAQFIRARGNTALFAVQGIINTSLVITLNIIFLAVMKIGLTGYVLSVVLADFLCTVFLFVKEKLWLQFT
;
A
#
# COMPACT_ATOMS: atom_id res chain seq x y z
N MET A 1 -3.21 0.69 20.56
CA MET A 1 -2.14 1.25 19.70
C MET A 1 -1.96 2.75 19.93
N VAL A 2 -3.01 3.58 20.05
CA VAL A 2 -2.90 5.04 20.23
C VAL A 2 -1.95 5.43 21.38
N ARG A 3 -2.07 4.80 22.55
CA ARG A 3 -1.17 5.07 23.71
C ARG A 3 0.32 4.82 23.42
N PHE A 4 0.63 3.87 22.54
CA PHE A 4 2.01 3.61 22.13
C PHE A 4 2.54 4.77 21.28
N TYR A 5 1.77 5.19 20.28
CA TYR A 5 2.17 6.29 19.40
C TYR A 5 2.32 7.63 20.13
N THR A 6 1.39 7.98 21.03
CA THR A 6 1.47 9.22 21.82
C THR A 6 2.59 9.23 22.86
N GLY A 7 3.17 8.07 23.17
CA GLY A 7 4.35 7.97 24.03
C GLY A 7 5.68 8.23 23.31
N TYR A 8 5.73 8.05 21.98
CA TYR A 8 6.95 8.19 21.18
C TYR A 8 6.89 9.32 20.14
N MET A 9 5.70 9.88 19.89
CA MET A 9 5.47 10.99 18.96
C MET A 9 4.77 12.13 19.67
N SER A 10 4.99 13.38 19.21
CA SER A 10 4.18 14.48 19.67
C SER A 10 2.71 14.32 19.18
N PRO A 11 1.71 14.86 19.89
CA PRO A 11 0.32 14.82 19.41
C PRO A 11 0.15 15.46 18.03
N SER A 12 0.95 16.49 17.71
CA SER A 12 0.98 17.15 16.41
C SER A 12 1.51 16.22 15.31
N ASP A 13 2.62 15.51 15.56
CA ASP A 13 3.21 14.58 14.59
C ASP A 13 2.27 13.39 14.33
N TYR A 14 1.63 12.89 15.39
CA TYR A 14 0.64 11.82 15.25
C TYR A 14 -0.56 12.29 14.41
N GLY A 15 -1.07 13.50 14.66
CA GLY A 15 -2.15 14.08 13.85
C GLY A 15 -1.76 14.24 12.38
N THR A 16 -0.53 14.68 12.10
CA THR A 16 -0.01 14.80 10.73
C THR A 16 0.17 13.42 10.07
N ALA A 17 0.64 12.43 10.81
CA ALA A 17 0.77 11.05 10.31
C ALA A 17 -0.61 10.45 9.96
N ASP A 18 -1.63 10.70 10.78
CA ASP A 18 -2.99 10.27 10.51
C ASP A 18 -3.56 10.96 9.27
N LEU A 19 -3.36 12.28 9.12
CA LEU A 19 -3.75 13.01 7.91
C LEU A 19 -3.08 12.45 6.65
N ILE A 20 -1.79 12.14 6.70
CA ILE A 20 -1.05 11.51 5.59
C ILE A 20 -1.70 10.18 5.22
N THR A 21 -1.95 9.34 6.23
CA THR A 21 -2.54 8.00 6.03
C THR A 21 -3.95 8.09 5.44
N GLN A 22 -4.79 8.97 5.98
CA GLN A 22 -6.15 9.17 5.47
C GLN A 22 -6.16 9.74 4.05
N THR A 23 -5.25 10.67 3.75
CA THR A 23 -5.10 11.22 2.40
C THR A 23 -4.68 10.12 1.42
N ALA A 24 -3.71 9.29 1.78
CA ALA A 24 -3.29 8.17 0.95
C ALA A 24 -4.43 7.17 0.73
N ASN A 25 -5.24 6.88 1.74
CA ASN A 25 -6.42 6.02 1.62
C ASN A 25 -7.49 6.60 0.68
N LEU A 26 -7.66 7.93 0.67
CA LEU A 26 -8.55 8.61 -0.28
C LEU A 26 -8.00 8.62 -1.70
N LEU A 27 -6.68 8.70 -1.85
CA LEU A 27 -6.02 8.66 -3.16
C LEU A 27 -5.94 7.26 -3.75
N PHE A 28 -5.96 6.23 -2.91
CA PHE A 28 -5.90 4.83 -3.33
C PHE A 28 -6.93 4.49 -4.43
N PRO A 29 -8.26 4.73 -4.26
CA PRO A 29 -9.23 4.45 -5.31
C PRO A 29 -9.05 5.35 -6.55
N VAL A 30 -8.52 6.55 -6.40
CA VAL A 30 -8.26 7.48 -7.52
C VAL A 30 -7.11 6.95 -8.37
N ILE A 31 -5.99 6.56 -7.77
CA ILE A 31 -4.81 6.03 -8.48
C ILE A 31 -5.10 4.65 -9.06
N SER A 32 -5.76 3.78 -8.29
CA SER A 32 -6.10 2.44 -8.75
C SER A 32 -7.27 2.41 -9.73
N LEU A 33 -8.05 3.50 -9.87
CA LEU A 33 -9.30 3.55 -10.63
C LEU A 33 -10.26 2.39 -10.26
N GLY A 34 -10.18 1.89 -9.02
CA GLY A 34 -10.94 0.74 -8.55
C GLY A 34 -10.58 -0.60 -9.22
N ILE A 35 -9.47 -0.65 -10.00
CA ILE A 35 -9.08 -1.85 -10.76
C ILE A 35 -8.74 -3.04 -9.84
N THR A 36 -8.33 -2.81 -8.61
CA THR A 36 -8.02 -3.87 -7.64
C THR A 36 -9.23 -4.77 -7.38
N ASP A 37 -10.41 -4.18 -7.20
CA ASP A 37 -11.67 -4.92 -7.03
C ASP A 37 -12.13 -5.52 -8.35
N GLY A 38 -11.90 -4.81 -9.47
CA GLY A 38 -12.12 -5.32 -10.81
C GLY A 38 -11.30 -6.58 -11.10
N VAL A 39 -10.02 -6.57 -10.78
CA VAL A 39 -9.13 -7.73 -10.94
C VAL A 39 -9.63 -8.91 -10.11
N PHE A 40 -10.06 -8.68 -8.86
CA PHE A 40 -10.65 -9.73 -8.04
C PHE A 40 -11.87 -10.37 -8.73
N ARG A 41 -12.83 -9.55 -9.15
CA ARG A 41 -14.07 -10.01 -9.77
C ARG A 41 -13.83 -10.74 -11.09
N PHE A 42 -13.09 -10.10 -12.01
CA PHE A 42 -12.87 -10.67 -13.35
C PHE A 42 -11.97 -11.91 -13.33
N ALA A 43 -10.96 -11.96 -12.46
CA ALA A 43 -10.10 -13.13 -12.33
C ALA A 43 -10.78 -14.30 -11.62
N LEU A 44 -11.83 -14.04 -10.83
CA LEU A 44 -12.67 -15.07 -10.24
C LEU A 44 -13.51 -15.76 -11.32
N ASP A 45 -14.14 -14.96 -12.21
CA ASP A 45 -15.08 -15.44 -13.23
C ASP A 45 -14.37 -16.05 -14.45
N ASN A 46 -13.11 -15.65 -14.73
CA ASN A 46 -12.39 -16.06 -15.94
C ASN A 46 -11.02 -16.67 -15.63
N GLU A 47 -11.00 -17.97 -15.42
CA GLU A 47 -9.75 -18.69 -15.12
C GLU A 47 -8.72 -18.63 -16.24
N ARG A 48 -9.16 -18.70 -17.50
CA ARG A 48 -8.27 -18.70 -18.68
C ARG A 48 -7.65 -17.32 -18.94
N GLY A 49 -8.34 -16.26 -18.56
CA GLY A 49 -7.91 -14.87 -18.77
C GLY A 49 -7.16 -14.25 -17.59
N ARG A 50 -6.90 -14.98 -16.51
CA ARG A 50 -6.27 -14.45 -15.27
C ARG A 50 -4.97 -13.69 -15.51
N ARG A 51 -4.12 -14.17 -16.41
CA ARG A 51 -2.84 -13.51 -16.75
C ARG A 51 -3.07 -12.13 -17.34
N SER A 52 -3.92 -12.06 -18.34
CA SER A 52 -4.26 -10.80 -19.01
C SER A 52 -4.90 -9.80 -18.04
N ILE A 53 -5.77 -10.29 -17.14
CA ILE A 53 -6.43 -9.46 -16.11
C ILE A 53 -5.40 -8.91 -15.10
N PHE A 54 -4.45 -9.71 -14.67
CA PHE A 54 -3.37 -9.25 -13.77
C PHE A 54 -2.49 -8.21 -14.44
N THR A 55 -2.07 -8.47 -15.69
CA THR A 55 -1.28 -7.52 -16.48
C THR A 55 -2.02 -6.21 -16.69
N ALA A 56 -3.31 -6.27 -17.04
CA ALA A 56 -4.14 -5.08 -17.20
C ALA A 56 -4.25 -4.29 -15.89
N GLY A 57 -4.46 -4.95 -14.75
CA GLY A 57 -4.47 -4.31 -13.44
C GLY A 57 -3.15 -3.62 -13.10
N PHE A 58 -2.03 -4.27 -13.40
CA PHE A 58 -0.70 -3.69 -13.21
C PHE A 58 -0.48 -2.45 -14.07
N ILE A 59 -0.84 -2.51 -15.35
CA ILE A 59 -0.74 -1.38 -16.29
C ILE A 59 -1.61 -0.21 -15.83
N VAL A 60 -2.86 -0.46 -15.44
CA VAL A 60 -3.78 0.59 -14.99
C VAL A 60 -3.25 1.30 -13.75
N ILE A 61 -2.75 0.57 -12.75
CA ILE A 61 -2.14 1.18 -11.55
C ILE A 61 -0.90 2.00 -11.93
N THR A 62 -0.06 1.48 -12.81
CA THR A 62 1.14 2.20 -13.27
C THR A 62 0.77 3.49 -14.00
N LEU A 63 -0.21 3.45 -14.90
CA LEU A 63 -0.71 4.64 -15.60
C LEU A 63 -1.35 5.62 -14.64
N GLY A 64 -2.18 5.14 -13.69
CA GLY A 64 -2.78 5.97 -12.66
C GLY A 64 -1.73 6.67 -11.79
N ALA A 65 -0.69 5.95 -11.38
CA ALA A 65 0.44 6.53 -10.65
C ALA A 65 1.18 7.60 -11.47
N LEU A 66 1.44 7.35 -12.76
CA LEU A 66 2.07 8.32 -13.66
C LEU A 66 1.19 9.57 -13.87
N MET A 67 -0.12 9.39 -14.06
CA MET A 67 -1.07 10.50 -14.20
C MET A 67 -1.22 11.28 -12.89
N PHE A 68 -0.92 10.67 -11.75
CA PHE A 68 -0.97 11.34 -10.46
C PHE A 68 0.25 12.26 -10.21
N ILE A 69 1.41 11.99 -10.82
CA ILE A 69 2.64 12.78 -10.63
C ILE A 69 2.41 14.30 -10.82
N PRO A 70 1.76 14.80 -11.90
CA PRO A 70 1.50 16.23 -12.07
C PRO A 70 0.54 16.83 -11.03
N ILE A 71 -0.23 16.00 -10.34
CA ILE A 71 -1.18 16.43 -9.30
C ILE A 71 -0.48 16.56 -7.94
N VAL A 72 0.65 15.87 -7.75
CA VAL A 72 1.42 15.86 -6.50
C VAL A 72 1.73 17.28 -5.97
N PRO A 73 2.13 18.27 -6.79
CA PRO A 73 2.39 19.63 -6.28
C PRO A 73 1.18 20.31 -5.64
N LEU A 74 -0.06 19.93 -6.06
CA LEU A 74 -1.29 20.47 -5.47
C LEU A 74 -1.46 20.05 -4.00
N LEU A 75 -0.93 18.89 -3.60
CA LEU A 75 -0.91 18.48 -2.20
C LEU A 75 -0.07 19.42 -1.33
N GLY A 76 0.89 20.14 -1.91
CA GLY A 76 1.73 21.11 -1.23
C GLY A 76 1.00 22.40 -0.83
N ILE A 77 -0.26 22.60 -1.26
CA ILE A 77 -1.12 23.70 -0.81
C ILE A 77 -1.45 23.54 0.67
N VAL A 78 -1.60 22.31 1.13
CA VAL A 78 -1.85 21.97 2.53
C VAL A 78 -0.53 22.08 3.29
N LYS A 79 -0.46 22.98 4.26
CA LYS A 79 0.78 23.30 5.00
C LYS A 79 1.36 22.09 5.72
N GLU A 80 0.49 21.24 6.25
CA GLU A 80 0.82 20.03 7.00
C GLU A 80 1.53 18.98 6.14
N PHE A 81 1.33 18.99 4.84
CA PHE A 81 1.98 18.07 3.89
C PHE A 81 3.32 18.55 3.37
N ARG A 82 3.67 19.84 3.60
CA ARG A 82 4.96 20.38 3.15
C ARG A 82 6.12 19.62 3.78
N GLY A 83 6.97 19.06 2.95
CA GLY A 83 8.09 18.21 3.39
C GLY A 83 7.76 16.71 3.49
N HIS A 84 6.50 16.31 3.47
CA HIS A 84 6.08 14.91 3.62
C HIS A 84 5.27 14.36 2.43
N ILE A 85 5.14 15.16 1.35
CA ILE A 85 4.34 14.79 0.16
C ILE A 85 4.81 13.47 -0.45
N TRP A 86 6.11 13.24 -0.49
CA TRP A 86 6.71 12.01 -1.00
C TRP A 86 6.26 10.77 -0.22
N LEU A 87 6.00 10.91 1.09
CA LEU A 87 5.46 9.81 1.91
C LEU A 87 4.05 9.42 1.47
N ILE A 88 3.19 10.41 1.17
CA ILE A 88 1.82 10.15 0.67
C ILE A 88 1.89 9.39 -0.65
N VAL A 89 2.75 9.84 -1.57
CA VAL A 89 2.90 9.24 -2.91
C VAL A 89 3.39 7.79 -2.80
N ILE A 90 4.49 7.56 -2.07
CA ILE A 90 5.07 6.23 -1.91
C ILE A 90 4.11 5.29 -1.19
N TYR A 91 3.45 5.78 -0.13
CA TYR A 91 2.46 5.00 0.60
C TYR A 91 1.34 4.54 -0.34
N THR A 92 0.72 5.47 -1.07
CA THR A 92 -0.42 5.14 -1.94
C THR A 92 -0.03 4.17 -3.05
N ILE A 93 1.12 4.39 -3.69
CA ILE A 93 1.61 3.50 -4.77
C ILE A 93 1.92 2.10 -4.21
N SER A 94 2.62 2.01 -3.08
CA SER A 94 2.94 0.73 -2.45
C SER A 94 1.67 -0.05 -2.09
N SER A 95 0.69 0.61 -1.49
CA SER A 95 -0.59 0.00 -1.11
C SER A 95 -1.41 -0.44 -2.33
N CYS A 96 -1.36 0.30 -3.46
CA CYS A 96 -2.03 -0.12 -4.70
C CYS A 96 -1.45 -1.44 -5.23
N TYR A 97 -0.14 -1.57 -5.31
CA TYR A 97 0.50 -2.82 -5.77
C TYR A 97 0.31 -3.97 -4.81
N HIS A 98 0.41 -3.72 -3.49
CA HIS A 98 0.14 -4.72 -2.48
C HIS A 98 -1.30 -5.24 -2.60
N SER A 99 -2.28 -4.34 -2.68
CA SER A 99 -3.68 -4.71 -2.82
C SER A 99 -3.96 -5.49 -4.12
N LEU A 100 -3.38 -5.07 -5.25
CA LEU A 100 -3.48 -5.80 -6.52
C LEU A 100 -3.03 -7.26 -6.38
N CYS A 101 -1.84 -7.46 -5.82
CA CYS A 101 -1.30 -8.82 -5.63
C CYS A 101 -2.16 -9.65 -4.68
N ALA A 102 -2.59 -9.06 -3.57
CA ALA A 102 -3.43 -9.73 -2.58
C ALA A 102 -4.79 -10.14 -3.16
N GLN A 103 -5.48 -9.23 -3.87
CA GLN A 103 -6.77 -9.51 -4.50
C GLN A 103 -6.66 -10.54 -5.63
N PHE A 104 -5.59 -10.49 -6.41
CA PHE A 104 -5.36 -11.49 -7.46
C PHE A 104 -5.16 -12.89 -6.88
N ILE A 105 -4.40 -13.03 -5.80
CA ILE A 105 -4.20 -14.33 -5.12
C ILE A 105 -5.51 -14.84 -4.53
N ARG A 106 -6.31 -13.97 -3.94
CA ARG A 106 -7.64 -14.28 -3.45
C ARG A 106 -8.56 -14.79 -4.57
N ALA A 107 -8.54 -14.12 -5.74
CA ALA A 107 -9.32 -14.53 -6.92
C ALA A 107 -8.88 -15.89 -7.48
N ARG A 108 -7.63 -16.30 -7.29
CA ARG A 108 -7.14 -17.63 -7.66
C ARG A 108 -7.61 -18.76 -6.71
N GLY A 109 -8.39 -18.41 -5.69
CA GLY A 109 -8.90 -19.36 -4.70
C GLY A 109 -7.93 -19.65 -3.55
N ASN A 110 -6.74 -19.03 -3.54
CA ASN A 110 -5.77 -19.22 -2.44
C ASN A 110 -6.08 -18.29 -1.25
N THR A 111 -7.27 -18.48 -0.67
CA THR A 111 -7.75 -17.67 0.46
C THR A 111 -6.90 -17.86 1.72
N ALA A 112 -6.29 -19.04 1.89
CA ALA A 112 -5.36 -19.29 2.99
C ALA A 112 -4.12 -18.38 2.90
N LEU A 113 -3.50 -18.28 1.72
CA LEU A 113 -2.36 -17.38 1.51
C LEU A 113 -2.75 -15.93 1.64
N PHE A 114 -3.96 -15.55 1.18
CA PHE A 114 -4.50 -14.20 1.38
C PHE A 114 -4.64 -13.86 2.88
N ALA A 115 -5.10 -14.78 3.71
CA ALA A 115 -5.20 -14.59 5.15
C ALA A 115 -3.80 -14.52 5.81
N VAL A 116 -2.91 -15.42 5.45
CA VAL A 116 -1.54 -15.48 5.98
C VAL A 116 -0.78 -14.20 5.65
N GLN A 117 -0.86 -13.69 4.42
CA GLN A 117 -0.19 -12.43 4.05
C GLN A 117 -0.72 -11.24 4.86
N GLY A 118 -2.03 -11.19 5.16
CA GLY A 118 -2.61 -10.14 6.01
C GLY A 118 -2.04 -10.16 7.44
N ILE A 119 -1.86 -11.36 8.01
CA ILE A 119 -1.23 -11.54 9.32
C ILE A 119 0.24 -11.11 9.27
N ILE A 120 0.98 -11.52 8.24
CA ILE A 120 2.38 -11.14 8.04
C ILE A 120 2.49 -9.62 7.90
N ASN A 121 1.65 -9.00 7.07
CA ASN A 121 1.67 -7.53 6.87
C ASN A 121 1.43 -6.81 8.18
N THR A 122 0.39 -7.17 8.93
CA THR A 122 0.09 -6.54 10.22
C THR A 122 1.25 -6.72 11.22
N SER A 123 1.83 -7.92 11.28
CA SER A 123 2.98 -8.21 12.16
C SER A 123 4.21 -7.38 11.77
N LEU A 124 4.49 -7.24 10.47
CA LEU A 124 5.56 -6.39 9.96
C LEU A 124 5.33 -4.92 10.29
N VAL A 125 4.10 -4.39 10.07
CA VAL A 125 3.75 -3.02 10.43
C VAL A 125 4.02 -2.76 11.92
N ILE A 126 3.57 -3.65 12.81
CA ILE A 126 3.77 -3.50 14.26
C ILE A 126 5.26 -3.54 14.60
N THR A 127 5.99 -4.52 14.08
CA THR A 127 7.42 -4.70 14.36
C THR A 127 8.23 -3.50 13.86
N LEU A 128 8.00 -3.06 12.63
CA LEU A 128 8.70 -1.92 12.04
C LEU A 128 8.33 -0.61 12.75
N ASN A 129 7.08 -0.44 13.19
CA ASN A 129 6.69 0.71 14.02
C ASN A 129 7.47 0.73 15.34
N ILE A 130 7.62 -0.40 16.02
CA ILE A 130 8.40 -0.47 17.25
C ILE A 130 9.85 -0.09 16.97
N ILE A 131 10.46 -0.64 15.92
CA ILE A 131 11.85 -0.35 15.55
C ILE A 131 12.03 1.13 15.21
N PHE A 132 11.21 1.70 14.35
CA PHE A 132 11.39 3.08 13.88
C PHE A 132 11.02 4.13 14.92
N LEU A 133 9.99 3.89 15.74
CA LEU A 133 9.55 4.85 16.75
C LEU A 133 10.29 4.69 18.07
N ALA A 134 10.43 3.46 18.59
CA ALA A 134 11.02 3.25 19.91
C ALA A 134 12.54 3.19 19.87
N VAL A 135 13.14 2.55 18.84
CA VAL A 135 14.61 2.38 18.75
C VAL A 135 15.25 3.52 17.98
N MET A 136 14.77 3.79 16.76
CA MET A 136 15.39 4.79 15.87
C MET A 136 14.87 6.22 16.11
N LYS A 137 13.73 6.37 16.79
CA LYS A 137 13.10 7.66 17.13
C LYS A 137 12.87 8.59 15.90
N ILE A 138 12.51 8.02 14.76
CA ILE A 138 12.33 8.77 13.50
C ILE A 138 10.97 9.51 13.46
N GLY A 139 10.11 9.30 14.45
CA GLY A 139 8.83 10.00 14.56
C GLY A 139 7.86 9.72 13.40
N LEU A 140 7.21 10.78 12.89
CA LEU A 140 6.20 10.71 11.82
C LEU A 140 6.67 9.91 10.60
N THR A 141 7.87 10.19 10.10
CA THR A 141 8.43 9.49 8.92
C THR A 141 8.56 8.00 9.17
N GLY A 142 8.99 7.60 10.37
CA GLY A 142 9.10 6.19 10.76
C GLY A 142 7.75 5.48 10.80
N TYR A 143 6.71 6.16 11.27
CA TYR A 143 5.37 5.61 11.29
C TYR A 143 4.86 5.28 9.87
N VAL A 144 4.93 6.24 8.96
CA VAL A 144 4.47 6.04 7.57
C VAL A 144 5.35 5.03 6.84
N LEU A 145 6.68 5.11 7.03
CA LEU A 145 7.65 4.23 6.38
C LEU A 145 7.48 2.77 6.82
N SER A 146 7.05 2.52 8.05
CA SER A 146 6.78 1.15 8.52
C SER A 146 5.68 0.46 7.72
N VAL A 147 4.62 1.20 7.37
CA VAL A 147 3.53 0.67 6.54
C VAL A 147 4.00 0.45 5.10
N VAL A 148 4.72 1.42 4.53
CA VAL A 148 5.26 1.31 3.17
C VAL A 148 6.18 0.10 3.03
N LEU A 149 7.09 -0.09 3.99
CA LEU A 149 8.00 -1.24 3.97
C LEU A 149 7.28 -2.56 4.19
N ALA A 150 6.28 -2.60 5.07
CA ALA A 150 5.48 -3.81 5.28
C ALA A 150 4.72 -4.19 4.00
N ASP A 151 4.06 -3.24 3.34
CA ASP A 151 3.36 -3.46 2.07
C ASP A 151 4.33 -3.91 0.97
N PHE A 152 5.50 -3.28 0.89
CA PHE A 152 6.54 -3.65 -0.08
C PHE A 152 7.06 -5.08 0.16
N LEU A 153 7.43 -5.42 1.40
CA LEU A 153 7.93 -6.75 1.75
C LEU A 153 6.87 -7.83 1.52
N CYS A 154 5.60 -7.54 1.88
CA CYS A 154 4.49 -8.44 1.58
C CYS A 154 4.28 -8.62 0.08
N THR A 155 4.37 -7.54 -0.70
CA THR A 155 4.26 -7.62 -2.17
C THR A 155 5.36 -8.50 -2.75
N VAL A 156 6.61 -8.31 -2.33
CA VAL A 156 7.75 -9.16 -2.75
C VAL A 156 7.52 -10.61 -2.34
N PHE A 157 7.08 -10.85 -1.10
CA PHE A 157 6.76 -12.20 -0.63
C PHE A 157 5.71 -12.88 -1.54
N LEU A 158 4.62 -12.18 -1.87
CA LEU A 158 3.57 -12.71 -2.74
C LEU A 158 4.08 -12.94 -4.16
N PHE A 159 4.90 -12.01 -4.70
CA PHE A 159 5.52 -12.15 -6.01
C PHE A 159 6.39 -13.40 -6.10
N VAL A 160 7.21 -13.64 -5.10
CA VAL A 160 8.12 -14.80 -5.08
C VAL A 160 7.33 -16.10 -4.84
N LYS A 161 6.43 -16.11 -3.87
CA LYS A 161 5.68 -17.31 -3.46
C LYS A 161 4.79 -17.83 -4.59
N GLU A 162 4.06 -16.96 -5.26
CA GLU A 162 3.10 -17.29 -6.32
C GLU A 162 3.69 -17.16 -7.74
N LYS A 163 4.99 -16.84 -7.84
CA LYS A 163 5.69 -16.62 -9.12
C LYS A 163 4.92 -15.68 -10.04
N LEU A 164 4.48 -14.54 -9.49
CA LEU A 164 3.62 -13.60 -10.21
C LEU A 164 4.29 -13.03 -11.47
N TRP A 165 5.62 -13.04 -11.56
CA TRP A 165 6.33 -12.68 -12.80
C TRP A 165 5.96 -13.55 -14.01
N LEU A 166 5.48 -14.79 -13.79
CA LEU A 166 5.00 -15.68 -14.86
C LEU A 166 3.56 -15.36 -15.30
N GLN A 167 2.88 -14.44 -14.62
CA GLN A 167 1.53 -14.04 -14.94
C GLN A 167 1.47 -12.84 -15.89
N PHE A 168 2.59 -12.20 -16.17
CA PHE A 168 2.64 -11.14 -17.19
C PHE A 168 2.54 -11.73 -18.60
N THR A 169 1.70 -11.08 -19.43
CA THR A 169 1.45 -11.48 -20.83
C THR A 169 1.77 -10.31 -21.75
#